data_d71cc2fd2f49339dfa7146df8597124e
#
_entry.id   d71cc2fd2f49339dfa7146df8597124e
#
_cell.length_a   1.000
_cell.length_b   1.000
_cell.length_c   1.000
_cell.angle_alpha   90.00
_cell.angle_beta   90.00
_cell.angle_gamma   90.00
#
_symmetry.space_group_name_H-M   'P 1'
#
loop_
_entity.id
_entity.type
_entity.pdbx_description
1 polymer ?
#
loop_
_entity_poly.entity_id
_entity_poly.type
_entity_poly.pdbx_seq_one_letter_code
_entity_poly.pdbx_strand_id
1 'polypeptide(L)'
;MRDQEVLEEVKSTLALLTAKAPGRAIEVRVPPYAAVQCGDGPTHTRGTPANVIEMSAPTWLALAKGEIAWADALNNGDIIASGVRADLSEYLPLRIQS
;
A
#
# COMPACT_ATOMS: atom_id res chain seq x y z
N MET A 1 13.00 -16.11 2.58
CA MET A 1 11.55 -16.20 2.70
C MET A 1 10.96 -16.78 1.42
N ARG A 2 10.05 -17.73 1.53
CA ARG A 2 9.45 -18.36 0.37
C ARG A 2 8.40 -17.44 -0.26
N ASP A 3 8.25 -17.52 -1.57
CA ASP A 3 7.28 -16.68 -2.28
C ASP A 3 5.87 -16.84 -1.73
N GLN A 4 5.48 -18.06 -1.36
CA GLN A 4 4.17 -18.34 -0.80
C GLN A 4 3.95 -17.60 0.52
N GLU A 5 4.96 -17.59 1.38
CA GLU A 5 4.86 -16.88 2.66
C GLU A 5 4.78 -15.37 2.45
N VAL A 6 5.56 -14.85 1.50
CA VAL A 6 5.51 -13.42 1.17
C VAL A 6 4.13 -13.07 0.62
N LEU A 7 3.59 -13.88 -0.27
CA LEU A 7 2.26 -13.65 -0.84
C LEU A 7 1.19 -13.58 0.25
N GLU A 8 1.21 -14.54 1.18
CA GLU A 8 0.23 -14.57 2.26
C GLU A 8 0.36 -13.35 3.17
N GLU A 9 1.58 -12.97 3.50
CA GLU A 9 1.82 -11.82 4.37
C GLU A 9 1.41 -10.52 3.67
N VAL A 10 1.73 -10.38 2.39
CA VAL A 10 1.32 -9.21 1.62
C VAL A 10 -0.20 -9.12 1.56
N LYS A 11 -0.87 -10.21 1.24
CA LYS A 11 -2.34 -10.21 1.13
C LYS A 11 -3.01 -9.90 2.46
N SER A 12 -2.53 -10.47 3.55
CA SER A 12 -3.14 -10.24 4.86
C SER A 12 -2.94 -8.80 5.33
N THR A 13 -1.77 -8.23 5.09
CA THR A 13 -1.51 -6.84 5.50
C THR A 13 -2.24 -5.84 4.60
N LEU A 14 -2.35 -6.12 3.30
CA LEU A 14 -3.17 -5.28 2.43
C LEU A 14 -4.64 -5.33 2.82
N ALA A 15 -5.12 -6.48 3.29
CA ALA A 15 -6.50 -6.59 3.78
C ALA A 15 -6.71 -5.73 5.02
N LEU A 16 -5.70 -5.64 5.90
CA LEU A 16 -5.77 -4.74 7.06
C LEU A 16 -5.83 -3.28 6.61
N LEU A 17 -5.06 -2.93 5.57
CA LEU A 17 -5.10 -1.58 5.03
C LEU A 17 -6.49 -1.24 4.50
N THR A 18 -7.10 -2.13 3.72
CA THR A 18 -8.42 -1.87 3.14
C THR A 18 -9.50 -1.81 4.21
N ALA A 19 -9.33 -2.56 5.30
CA ALA A 19 -10.26 -2.48 6.43
C ALA A 19 -10.11 -1.16 7.18
N LYS A 20 -8.89 -0.68 7.33
CA LYS A 20 -8.61 0.58 8.02
C LYS A 20 -9.00 1.78 7.17
N ALA A 21 -8.81 1.68 5.87
CA ALA A 21 -9.04 2.79 4.94
C ALA A 21 -9.87 2.31 3.75
N PRO A 22 -11.16 2.03 3.96
CA PRO A 22 -12.01 1.55 2.87
C PRO A 22 -12.20 2.65 1.82
N GLY A 23 -12.40 2.22 0.58
CA GLY A 23 -12.62 3.14 -0.52
C GLY A 23 -11.88 2.72 -1.77
N ARG A 24 -11.91 3.58 -2.78
CA ARG A 24 -11.34 3.27 -4.09
C ARG A 24 -10.54 4.45 -4.65
N ALA A 25 -10.13 5.38 -3.80
CA ALA A 25 -9.42 6.58 -4.24
C ALA A 25 -7.97 6.30 -4.63
N ILE A 26 -7.35 5.29 -4.03
CA ILE A 26 -5.93 4.98 -4.21
C ILE A 26 -5.78 3.51 -4.57
N GLU A 27 -4.99 3.22 -5.61
CA GLU A 27 -4.61 1.84 -5.91
C GLU A 27 -3.21 1.59 -5.37
N VAL A 28 -3.05 0.54 -4.58
CA VAL A 28 -1.77 0.14 -4.01
C VAL A 28 -1.34 -1.17 -4.65
N ARG A 29 -0.21 -1.14 -5.32
CA ARG A 29 0.33 -2.29 -6.06
C ARG A 29 1.60 -2.79 -5.40
N VAL A 30 1.64 -4.08 -5.14
CA VAL A 30 2.82 -4.75 -4.57
C VAL A 30 3.16 -5.94 -5.49
N PRO A 31 3.73 -5.65 -6.68
CA PRO A 31 3.99 -6.73 -7.64
C PRO A 31 5.07 -7.68 -7.13
N PRO A 32 5.04 -8.92 -7.53
CA PRO A 32 4.03 -9.56 -8.37
C PRO A 32 2.85 -10.15 -7.58
N TYR A 33 2.67 -9.77 -6.33
CA TYR A 33 1.80 -10.49 -5.41
C TYR A 33 0.35 -10.03 -5.42
N ALA A 34 0.10 -8.71 -5.32
CA ALA A 34 -1.27 -8.24 -5.15
C ALA A 34 -1.41 -6.76 -5.44
N ALA A 35 -2.64 -6.33 -5.64
CA ALA A 35 -3.01 -4.91 -5.70
C ALA A 35 -4.38 -4.76 -5.06
N VAL A 36 -4.57 -3.65 -4.33
CA VAL A 36 -5.86 -3.35 -3.69
C VAL A 36 -6.20 -1.88 -3.90
N GLN A 37 -7.45 -1.55 -3.67
CA GLN A 37 -7.89 -0.16 -3.65
C GLN A 37 -8.26 0.22 -2.23
N CYS A 38 -7.96 1.47 -1.85
CA CYS A 38 -8.27 1.96 -0.52
C CYS A 38 -8.43 3.48 -0.55
N GLY A 39 -8.79 4.03 0.60
CA GLY A 39 -8.89 5.46 0.78
C GLY A 39 -10.20 6.04 0.30
N ASP A 40 -10.70 7.02 1.06
CA ASP A 40 -11.94 7.71 0.72
C ASP A 40 -11.63 8.92 -0.15
N GLY A 41 -12.49 9.17 -1.12
CA GLY A 41 -12.32 10.31 -2.00
C GLY A 41 -12.91 10.07 -3.38
N PRO A 42 -12.72 11.02 -4.29
CA PRO A 42 -13.26 10.88 -5.64
C PRO A 42 -12.68 9.67 -6.33
N THR A 43 -13.52 8.96 -7.07
CA THR A 43 -13.10 7.82 -7.87
C THR A 43 -13.26 8.15 -9.34
N HIS A 44 -12.36 7.58 -10.16
CA HIS A 44 -12.51 7.69 -11.60
C HIS A 44 -13.42 6.60 -12.10
N THR A 45 -14.30 6.97 -13.02
CA THR A 45 -15.25 6.04 -13.62
C THR A 45 -14.72 5.42 -14.89
N ARG A 46 -13.56 5.89 -15.38
CA ARG A 46 -12.94 5.40 -16.61
C ARG A 46 -11.48 5.13 -16.43
N GLY A 47 -11.04 3.98 -16.91
CA GLY A 47 -9.63 3.69 -17.10
C GLY A 47 -8.82 3.69 -15.83
N THR A 48 -7.68 4.36 -15.90
CA THR A 48 -6.64 4.31 -14.87
C THR A 48 -7.05 5.01 -13.59
N PRO A 49 -6.75 4.44 -12.42
CA PRO A 49 -6.97 5.15 -11.15
C PRO A 49 -6.24 6.48 -11.11
N ALA A 50 -6.85 7.48 -10.43
CA ALA A 50 -6.26 8.79 -10.31
C ALA A 50 -4.99 8.80 -9.46
N ASN A 51 -4.91 7.87 -8.50
CA ASN A 51 -3.79 7.81 -7.56
C ASN A 51 -3.30 6.37 -7.51
N VAL A 52 -2.01 6.19 -7.75
CA VAL A 52 -1.40 4.86 -7.79
C VAL A 52 -0.13 4.88 -6.98
N ILE A 53 0.03 3.88 -6.13
CA ILE A 53 1.23 3.68 -5.33
C ILE A 53 1.76 2.28 -5.63
N GLU A 54 3.04 2.18 -5.95
CA GLU A 54 3.65 0.90 -6.25
C GLU A 54 4.95 0.75 -5.45
N MET A 55 5.16 -0.43 -4.90
CA MET A 55 6.37 -0.73 -4.13
C MET A 55 6.60 -2.22 -4.08
N SER A 56 7.82 -2.61 -3.72
CA SER A 56 8.15 -4.03 -3.55
C SER A 56 7.53 -4.57 -2.27
N ALA A 57 7.45 -5.90 -2.17
CA ALA A 57 6.92 -6.56 -0.98
C ALA A 57 7.74 -6.22 0.27
N PRO A 58 9.10 -6.27 0.25
CA PRO A 58 9.85 -5.89 1.44
C PRO A 58 9.57 -4.47 1.92
N THR A 59 9.44 -3.53 0.99
CA THR A 59 9.13 -2.14 1.36
C THR A 59 7.75 -2.05 1.97
N TRP A 60 6.75 -2.69 1.34
CA TRP A 60 5.39 -2.67 1.88
C TRP A 60 5.33 -3.26 3.29
N LEU A 61 5.96 -4.42 3.49
CA LEU A 61 5.92 -5.07 4.80
C LEU A 61 6.63 -4.24 5.87
N ALA A 62 7.74 -3.59 5.52
CA ALA A 62 8.45 -2.72 6.45
C ALA A 62 7.60 -1.52 6.86
N LEU A 63 6.89 -0.93 5.88
CA LEU A 63 5.97 0.17 6.16
C LEU A 63 4.81 -0.28 7.05
N ALA A 64 4.23 -1.42 6.75
CA ALA A 64 3.10 -1.94 7.50
C ALA A 64 3.45 -2.19 8.96
N LYS A 65 4.67 -2.64 9.22
CA LYS A 65 5.16 -2.95 10.56
C LYS A 65 5.76 -1.74 11.29
N GLY A 66 5.91 -0.61 10.59
CA GLY A 66 6.50 0.57 11.19
C GLY A 66 8.02 0.55 11.25
N GLU A 67 8.67 -0.31 10.47
CA GLU A 67 10.13 -0.43 10.44
C GLU A 67 10.79 0.67 9.63
N ILE A 68 10.04 1.28 8.72
CA ILE A 68 10.48 2.43 7.95
C ILE A 68 9.33 3.43 7.86
N ALA A 69 9.64 4.72 7.90
CA ALA A 69 8.64 5.76 7.76
C ALA A 69 8.31 5.99 6.29
N TRP A 70 7.08 6.39 6.00
CA TRP A 70 6.64 6.68 4.63
C TRP A 70 7.56 7.69 3.94
N ALA A 71 7.89 8.79 4.62
CA ALA A 71 8.72 9.83 4.04
C ALA A 71 10.11 9.32 3.66
N ASP A 72 10.68 8.45 4.50
CA ASP A 72 12.01 7.90 4.22
C ASP A 72 11.96 6.97 3.01
N ALA A 73 10.98 6.10 2.94
CA ALA A 73 10.84 5.18 1.81
C ALA A 73 10.61 5.96 0.51
N LEU A 74 9.80 7.02 0.57
CA LEU A 74 9.54 7.85 -0.59
C LEU A 74 10.81 8.57 -1.05
N ASN A 75 11.55 9.15 -0.11
CA ASN A 75 12.79 9.86 -0.42
C ASN A 75 13.87 8.93 -0.96
N ASN A 76 13.87 7.67 -0.51
CA ASN A 76 14.84 6.68 -1.00
C ASN A 76 14.50 6.15 -2.39
N GLY A 77 13.32 6.46 -2.91
CA GLY A 77 12.89 5.93 -4.19
C GLY A 77 12.31 4.52 -4.11
N ASP A 78 12.01 4.06 -2.91
CA ASP A 78 11.44 2.72 -2.70
C ASP A 78 9.95 2.67 -3.01
N ILE A 79 9.30 3.82 -3.09
CA ILE A 79 7.89 3.95 -3.41
C ILE A 79 7.75 4.79 -4.66
N ILE A 80 6.94 4.33 -5.59
CA ILE A 80 6.54 5.11 -6.76
C ILE A 80 5.10 5.56 -6.51
N ALA A 81 4.89 6.85 -6.37
CA ALA A 81 3.58 7.41 -6.07
C ALA A 81 3.19 8.41 -7.14
N SER A 82 1.99 8.28 -7.67
CA SER A 82 1.47 9.14 -8.73
C SER A 82 0.06 9.58 -8.38
N GLY A 83 -0.19 10.88 -8.44
CA GLY A 83 -1.48 11.45 -8.12
C GLY A 83 -1.45 12.25 -6.82
N VAL A 84 -2.40 13.18 -6.69
CA VAL A 84 -2.38 14.12 -5.56
C VAL A 84 -2.74 13.49 -4.22
N ARG A 85 -3.40 12.32 -4.25
CA ARG A 85 -3.79 11.60 -3.03
C ARG A 85 -2.97 10.33 -2.83
N ALA A 86 -1.86 10.18 -3.56
CA ALA A 86 -1.03 8.98 -3.49
C ALA A 86 -0.13 9.01 -2.26
N ASP A 87 -0.73 8.91 -1.09
CA ASP A 87 -0.04 9.04 0.20
C ASP A 87 -0.77 8.16 1.22
N LEU A 88 -0.05 7.21 1.81
CA LEU A 88 -0.60 6.30 2.81
C LEU A 88 -0.11 6.63 4.22
N SER A 89 0.62 7.75 4.39
CA SER A 89 1.29 8.04 5.67
C SER A 89 0.32 8.10 6.85
N GLU A 90 -0.92 8.56 6.62
CA GLU A 90 -1.89 8.67 7.72
C GLU A 90 -2.44 7.31 8.16
N TYR A 91 -2.26 6.26 7.34
CA TYR A 91 -2.76 4.92 7.65
C TYR A 91 -1.69 3.99 8.19
N LEU A 92 -0.43 4.41 8.14
CA LEU A 92 0.69 3.55 8.51
C LEU A 92 1.35 4.06 9.79
N PRO A 93 1.92 3.18 10.61
CA PRO A 93 1.92 1.73 10.43
C PRO A 93 0.58 1.10 10.73
N LEU A 94 0.40 -0.12 10.28
CA LEU A 94 -0.80 -0.89 10.59
C LEU A 94 -0.66 -1.50 11.99
N ARG A 95 -1.79 -1.73 12.65
CA ARG A 95 -1.78 -2.48 13.89
C ARG A 95 -1.77 -3.96 13.57
N ILE A 96 -0.62 -4.55 13.70
CA ILE A 96 -0.46 -5.97 13.43
C ILE A 96 -0.36 -6.68 14.77
N GLN A 97 -1.33 -7.55 15.03
CA GLN A 97 -1.33 -8.36 16.24
C GLN A 97 -0.30 -9.47 16.06
N SER A 98 0.61 -9.60 16.98
CA SER A 98 1.60 -10.67 16.93
C SER A 98 1.18 -11.84 17.79
#